data_c3296756dbb66431a211828a05a4c967
#
_entry.id   c3296756dbb66431a211828a05a4c967
#
_cell.length_a   1.000
_cell.length_b   1.000
_cell.length_c   1.000
_cell.angle_alpha   90.00
_cell.angle_beta   90.00
_cell.angle_gamma   90.00
#
_symmetry.space_group_name_H-M   'P 1'
#
loop_
_entity.id
_entity.type
_entity.pdbx_description
1 polymer ?
#
loop_
_entity_poly.entity_id
_entity_poly.type
_entity_poly.pdbx_seq_one_letter_code
_entity_poly.pdbx_strand_id
1 'polypeptide(L)'
;QLMRQLVRDGEVDALVAERVWQEFSKGLMESHPGRMLEVLRDCGALHQLLPEVDRLWGVPQSPTHHPEVDTGVHLLMVLDQCAKIQAPLPVRWACLMHDLGKGSTPSSLWPRHIGHEQRSAKLAQQIAERLKVSTEWRALADVVAREHGHIHQSDGLGAEATLRLLERCDALRRTERFEQVLLACACDARGRTGRFGCSQRPQRSLP
;
A
#
# COMPACT_ATOMS: atom_id res chain seq x y z
N GLN A 1 -1.42 -25.61 5.38
CA GLN A 1 -0.74 -26.26 6.50
C GLN A 1 0.78 -26.23 6.31
N LEU A 2 1.33 -26.66 5.16
CA LEU A 2 2.77 -26.68 4.85
C LEU A 2 3.43 -25.29 5.03
N MET A 3 2.87 -24.22 4.45
CA MET A 3 3.42 -22.86 4.57
C MET A 3 3.56 -22.41 6.03
N ARG A 4 2.55 -22.69 6.87
CA ARG A 4 2.62 -22.38 8.31
C ARG A 4 3.73 -23.17 9.02
N GLN A 5 4.01 -24.38 8.56
CA GLN A 5 5.11 -25.19 9.10
C GLN A 5 6.45 -24.58 8.72
N LEU A 6 6.67 -24.25 7.45
CA LEU A 6 7.91 -23.63 6.97
C LEU A 6 8.22 -22.29 7.69
N VAL A 7 7.16 -21.48 7.94
CA VAL A 7 7.31 -20.25 8.73
C VAL A 7 7.77 -20.53 10.16
N ARG A 8 7.17 -21.53 10.83
CA ARG A 8 7.57 -21.92 12.18
C ARG A 8 8.98 -22.49 12.28
N ASP A 9 9.39 -23.19 11.23
CA ASP A 9 10.73 -23.80 11.14
C ASP A 9 11.82 -22.78 10.78
N GLY A 10 11.46 -21.48 10.60
CA GLY A 10 12.42 -20.40 10.32
C GLY A 10 12.92 -20.35 8.87
N GLU A 11 12.30 -21.10 7.95
CA GLU A 11 12.71 -21.13 6.54
C GLU A 11 12.59 -19.77 5.84
N VAL A 12 11.72 -18.88 6.36
CA VAL A 12 11.54 -17.52 5.82
C VAL A 12 12.80 -16.67 6.05
N ASP A 13 13.50 -16.88 7.15
CA ASP A 13 14.69 -16.09 7.53
C ASP A 13 15.89 -16.38 6.60
N ALA A 14 15.89 -17.54 5.95
CA ALA A 14 16.92 -17.96 5.00
C ALA A 14 16.70 -17.43 3.58
N LEU A 15 15.58 -16.73 3.32
CA LEU A 15 15.25 -16.26 1.98
C LEU A 15 16.10 -15.05 1.58
N VAL A 16 16.65 -15.10 0.37
CA VAL A 16 17.42 -14.02 -0.23
C VAL A 16 16.48 -12.89 -0.67
N ALA A 17 16.81 -11.65 -0.32
CA ALA A 17 15.96 -10.47 -0.52
C ALA A 17 15.50 -10.30 -1.99
N GLU A 18 16.42 -10.47 -2.94
CA GLU A 18 16.12 -10.35 -4.37
C GLU A 18 15.13 -11.41 -4.84
N ARG A 19 15.20 -12.62 -4.28
CA ARG A 19 14.28 -13.71 -4.60
C ARG A 19 12.90 -13.47 -4.00
N VAL A 20 12.87 -12.97 -2.76
CA VAL A 20 11.61 -12.52 -2.13
C VAL A 20 10.95 -11.46 -2.99
N TRP A 21 11.70 -10.44 -3.41
CA TRP A 21 11.18 -9.39 -4.28
C TRP A 21 10.68 -9.93 -5.63
N GLN A 22 11.43 -10.81 -6.25
CA GLN A 22 11.06 -11.41 -7.54
C GLN A 22 9.71 -12.15 -7.46
N GLU A 23 9.50 -12.96 -6.44
CA GLU A 23 8.23 -13.71 -6.27
C GLU A 23 7.10 -12.78 -5.81
N PHE A 24 7.39 -11.84 -4.91
CA PHE A 24 6.42 -10.88 -4.44
C PHE A 24 5.91 -9.98 -5.57
N SER A 25 6.80 -9.53 -6.45
CA SER A 25 6.45 -8.72 -7.62
C SER A 25 5.53 -9.45 -8.60
N LYS A 26 5.74 -10.77 -8.81
CA LYS A 26 4.82 -11.60 -9.59
C LYS A 26 3.43 -11.64 -8.95
N GLY A 27 3.36 -11.86 -7.65
CA GLY A 27 2.09 -11.86 -6.92
C GLY A 27 1.36 -10.52 -6.95
N LEU A 28 2.10 -9.39 -6.94
CA LEU A 28 1.51 -8.06 -7.12
C LEU A 28 0.90 -7.88 -8.52
N MET A 29 1.41 -8.57 -9.53
CA MET A 29 0.91 -8.47 -10.92
C MET A 29 -0.24 -9.41 -11.24
N GLU A 30 -0.62 -10.29 -10.32
CA GLU A 30 -1.79 -11.16 -10.49
C GLU A 30 -3.10 -10.37 -10.57
N SER A 31 -4.15 -11.05 -11.00
CA SER A 31 -5.51 -10.48 -11.10
C SER A 31 -6.14 -10.15 -9.74
N HIS A 32 -5.69 -10.83 -8.68
CA HIS A 32 -6.14 -10.64 -7.30
C HIS A 32 -4.95 -10.54 -6.34
N PRO A 33 -4.17 -9.43 -6.40
CA PRO A 33 -2.93 -9.29 -5.62
C PRO A 33 -3.18 -9.31 -4.11
N GLY A 34 -4.35 -8.85 -3.67
CA GLY A 34 -4.76 -8.91 -2.26
C GLY A 34 -4.76 -10.34 -1.72
N ARG A 35 -5.08 -11.34 -2.56
CA ARG A 35 -5.08 -12.74 -2.14
C ARG A 35 -3.70 -13.23 -1.71
N MET A 36 -2.63 -12.76 -2.34
CA MET A 36 -1.26 -13.05 -1.90
C MET A 36 -1.02 -12.53 -0.48
N LEU A 37 -1.40 -11.27 -0.20
CA LEU A 37 -1.22 -10.69 1.14
C LEU A 37 -2.02 -11.45 2.21
N GLU A 38 -3.28 -11.82 1.92
CA GLU A 38 -4.10 -12.63 2.81
C GLU A 38 -3.44 -13.97 3.13
N VAL A 39 -2.95 -14.69 2.12
CA VAL A 39 -2.29 -16.00 2.30
C VAL A 39 -1.00 -15.87 3.10
N LEU A 40 -0.16 -14.86 2.78
CA LEU A 40 1.08 -14.60 3.52
C LEU A 40 0.78 -14.24 4.98
N ARG A 41 -0.28 -13.47 5.21
CA ARG A 41 -0.72 -13.11 6.57
C ARG A 41 -1.23 -14.32 7.33
N ASP A 42 -2.11 -15.12 6.73
CA ASP A 42 -2.70 -16.32 7.32
C ASP A 42 -1.65 -17.36 7.73
N CYS A 43 -0.55 -17.47 7.01
CA CYS A 43 0.54 -18.40 7.36
C CYS A 43 1.61 -17.78 8.28
N GLY A 44 1.56 -16.46 8.54
CA GLY A 44 2.53 -15.74 9.38
C GLY A 44 3.75 -15.21 8.61
N ALA A 45 3.88 -15.52 7.33
CA ALA A 45 5.02 -15.06 6.52
C ALA A 45 5.03 -13.54 6.30
N LEU A 46 3.84 -12.90 6.20
CA LEU A 46 3.76 -11.44 6.03
C LEU A 46 4.39 -10.71 7.20
N HIS A 47 4.17 -11.20 8.42
CA HIS A 47 4.75 -10.62 9.64
C HIS A 47 6.29 -10.65 9.63
N GLN A 48 6.89 -11.70 9.08
CA GLN A 48 8.36 -11.82 8.99
C GLN A 48 8.94 -11.03 7.81
N LEU A 49 8.31 -11.09 6.64
CA LEU A 49 8.81 -10.46 5.42
C LEU A 49 8.56 -8.96 5.37
N LEU A 50 7.33 -8.55 5.71
CA LEU A 50 6.83 -7.18 5.60
C LEU A 50 5.98 -6.82 6.84
N PRO A 51 6.58 -6.77 8.05
CA PRO A 51 5.86 -6.44 9.28
C PRO A 51 5.18 -5.07 9.21
N GLU A 52 5.71 -4.15 8.40
CA GLU A 52 5.14 -2.81 8.19
C GLU A 52 3.79 -2.87 7.45
N VAL A 53 3.63 -3.83 6.55
CA VAL A 53 2.37 -4.09 5.84
C VAL A 53 1.40 -4.85 6.75
N ASP A 54 1.89 -5.89 7.46
CA ASP A 54 1.07 -6.70 8.36
C ASP A 54 0.40 -5.89 9.47
N ARG A 55 1.06 -4.82 9.95
CA ARG A 55 0.53 -3.92 10.98
C ARG A 55 -0.66 -3.07 10.56
N LEU A 56 -1.03 -3.03 9.28
CA LEU A 56 -2.14 -2.20 8.81
C LEU A 56 -3.51 -2.77 9.20
N TRP A 57 -3.63 -4.07 9.42
CA TRP A 57 -4.86 -4.69 9.86
C TRP A 57 -5.18 -4.35 11.31
N GLY A 58 -6.43 -4.03 11.59
CA GLY A 58 -6.89 -3.58 12.90
C GLY A 58 -6.60 -2.11 13.20
N VAL A 59 -6.04 -1.36 12.24
CA VAL A 59 -5.78 0.09 12.37
C VAL A 59 -6.96 0.87 11.78
N PRO A 60 -7.79 1.54 12.62
CA PRO A 60 -9.00 2.21 12.15
C PRO A 60 -8.69 3.53 11.47
N GLN A 61 -9.43 3.84 10.42
CA GLN A 61 -9.44 5.12 9.71
C GLN A 61 -10.78 5.85 9.93
N SER A 62 -10.84 7.15 9.57
CA SER A 62 -12.08 7.92 9.64
C SER A 62 -13.14 7.34 8.69
N PRO A 63 -14.33 6.95 9.19
CA PRO A 63 -15.41 6.42 8.34
C PRO A 63 -15.90 7.41 7.27
N THR A 64 -15.71 8.71 7.51
CA THR A 64 -16.09 9.78 6.58
C THR A 64 -15.34 9.68 5.25
N HIS A 65 -14.08 9.25 5.30
CA HIS A 65 -13.20 9.16 4.13
C HIS A 65 -12.94 7.71 3.71
N HIS A 66 -13.10 6.77 4.64
CA HIS A 66 -12.82 5.35 4.46
C HIS A 66 -13.95 4.52 5.06
N PRO A 67 -15.04 4.26 4.30
CA PRO A 67 -16.18 3.47 4.79
C PRO A 67 -15.80 2.05 5.24
N GLU A 68 -14.72 1.49 4.70
CA GLU A 68 -14.14 0.20 5.08
C GLU A 68 -13.48 0.22 6.46
N VAL A 69 -13.21 1.40 7.01
CA VAL A 69 -12.61 1.69 8.33
C VAL A 69 -11.22 1.09 8.55
N ASP A 70 -10.98 -0.16 8.21
CA ASP A 70 -9.69 -0.86 8.43
C ASP A 70 -8.67 -0.55 7.33
N THR A 71 -7.46 -0.12 7.72
CA THR A 71 -6.38 0.26 6.78
C THR A 71 -5.86 -0.93 5.97
N GLY A 72 -5.81 -2.13 6.54
CA GLY A 72 -5.40 -3.34 5.82
C GLY A 72 -6.43 -3.75 4.77
N VAL A 73 -7.73 -3.65 5.11
CA VAL A 73 -8.82 -3.88 4.15
C VAL A 73 -8.77 -2.86 3.02
N HIS A 74 -8.56 -1.58 3.35
CA HIS A 74 -8.37 -0.53 2.36
C HIS A 74 -7.23 -0.84 1.39
N LEU A 75 -6.08 -1.28 1.90
CA LEU A 75 -4.95 -1.67 1.07
C LEU A 75 -5.31 -2.77 0.05
N LEU A 76 -6.06 -3.81 0.46
CA LEU A 76 -6.51 -4.86 -0.45
C LEU A 76 -7.40 -4.27 -1.57
N MET A 77 -8.33 -3.37 -1.20
CA MET A 77 -9.21 -2.71 -2.17
C MET A 77 -8.44 -1.84 -3.17
N VAL A 78 -7.42 -1.12 -2.71
CA VAL A 78 -6.53 -0.32 -3.59
C VAL A 78 -5.77 -1.21 -4.57
N LEU A 79 -5.19 -2.31 -4.11
CA LEU A 79 -4.48 -3.26 -4.98
C LEU A 79 -5.41 -3.93 -6.00
N ASP A 80 -6.65 -4.23 -5.62
CA ASP A 80 -7.67 -4.73 -6.54
C ASP A 80 -8.05 -3.69 -7.61
N GLN A 81 -8.08 -2.39 -7.28
CA GLN A 81 -8.24 -1.35 -8.27
C GLN A 81 -7.04 -1.30 -9.23
N CYS A 82 -5.81 -1.42 -8.72
CA CYS A 82 -4.63 -1.51 -9.58
C CYS A 82 -4.72 -2.68 -10.57
N ALA A 83 -5.19 -3.84 -10.11
CA ALA A 83 -5.36 -5.01 -10.98
C ALA A 83 -6.42 -4.79 -12.06
N LYS A 84 -7.59 -4.22 -11.70
CA LYS A 84 -8.70 -3.93 -12.63
C LYS A 84 -8.29 -3.02 -13.78
N ILE A 85 -7.47 -2.00 -13.51
CA ILE A 85 -7.01 -1.06 -14.55
C ILE A 85 -5.69 -1.51 -15.18
N GLN A 86 -5.20 -2.71 -14.86
CA GLN A 86 -3.92 -3.25 -15.32
C GLN A 86 -2.74 -2.31 -15.04
N ALA A 87 -2.75 -1.64 -13.87
CA ALA A 87 -1.68 -0.74 -13.48
C ALA A 87 -0.31 -1.46 -13.51
N PRO A 88 0.75 -0.77 -14.00
CA PRO A 88 2.09 -1.34 -14.06
C PRO A 88 2.66 -1.57 -12.65
N LEU A 89 3.62 -2.48 -12.55
CA LEU A 89 4.22 -2.91 -11.27
C LEU A 89 4.73 -1.74 -10.40
N PRO A 90 5.40 -0.70 -10.92
CA PRO A 90 5.81 0.46 -10.11
C PRO A 90 4.65 1.15 -9.41
N VAL A 91 3.50 1.27 -10.07
CA VAL A 91 2.27 1.86 -9.50
C VAL A 91 1.71 0.97 -8.40
N ARG A 92 1.62 -0.35 -8.62
CA ARG A 92 1.15 -1.31 -7.60
C ARG A 92 2.06 -1.32 -6.38
N TRP A 93 3.38 -1.22 -6.60
CA TRP A 93 4.36 -1.05 -5.53
C TRP A 93 4.12 0.24 -4.74
N ALA A 94 3.95 1.38 -5.42
CA ALA A 94 3.69 2.66 -4.77
C ALA A 94 2.37 2.63 -3.95
N CYS A 95 1.32 2.01 -4.50
CA CYS A 95 0.05 1.79 -3.79
C CYS A 95 0.21 0.89 -2.55
N LEU A 96 1.05 -0.14 -2.61
CA LEU A 96 1.35 -0.99 -1.45
C LEU A 96 2.02 -0.17 -0.32
N MET A 97 2.82 0.83 -0.67
CA MET A 97 3.65 1.60 0.28
C MET A 97 2.98 2.86 0.84
N HIS A 98 1.93 3.40 0.19
CA HIS A 98 1.45 4.77 0.42
C HIS A 98 1.01 5.06 1.86
N ASP A 99 0.40 4.10 2.53
CA ASP A 99 -0.25 4.27 3.84
C ASP A 99 0.43 3.51 5.00
N LEU A 100 1.62 2.97 4.81
CA LEU A 100 2.35 2.19 5.82
C LEU A 100 2.51 2.91 7.16
N GLY A 101 2.65 4.24 7.12
CA GLY A 101 2.79 5.09 8.30
C GLY A 101 1.58 5.08 9.24
N LYS A 102 0.39 4.68 8.75
CA LYS A 102 -0.79 4.53 9.59
C LYS A 102 -0.62 3.41 10.61
N GLY A 103 0.02 2.30 10.21
CA GLY A 103 0.33 1.16 11.09
C GLY A 103 1.28 1.47 12.25
N SER A 104 1.98 2.62 12.21
CA SER A 104 2.85 3.09 13.29
C SER A 104 2.25 4.21 14.14
N THR A 105 0.99 4.57 13.92
CA THR A 105 0.30 5.59 14.71
C THR A 105 -0.10 5.02 16.07
N PRO A 106 0.25 5.67 17.19
CA PRO A 106 -0.21 5.27 18.52
C PRO A 106 -1.74 5.17 18.57
N SER A 107 -2.27 4.12 19.21
CA SER A 107 -3.72 3.89 19.31
C SER A 107 -4.50 5.02 19.98
N SER A 108 -3.86 5.77 20.88
CA SER A 108 -4.42 6.95 21.52
C SER A 108 -4.74 8.10 20.57
N LEU A 109 -4.19 8.09 19.36
CA LEU A 109 -4.41 9.11 18.32
C LEU A 109 -5.40 8.66 17.25
N TRP A 110 -5.83 7.41 17.27
CA TRP A 110 -6.78 6.87 16.31
C TRP A 110 -8.12 7.60 16.34
N PRO A 111 -8.81 7.76 15.22
CA PRO A 111 -8.44 7.38 13.85
C PRO A 111 -7.64 8.45 13.08
N ARG A 112 -7.01 9.39 13.80
CA ARG A 112 -6.19 10.47 13.19
C ARG A 112 -4.75 10.01 13.04
N HIS A 113 -4.28 9.97 11.81
CA HIS A 113 -2.93 9.49 11.46
C HIS A 113 -2.00 10.64 11.08
N ILE A 114 -1.94 11.69 11.92
CA ILE A 114 -1.15 12.90 11.64
C ILE A 114 0.29 12.53 11.30
N GLY A 115 0.79 13.01 10.14
CA GLY A 115 2.15 12.78 9.65
C GLY A 115 2.42 11.33 9.20
N HIS A 116 1.37 10.56 8.86
CA HIS A 116 1.54 9.22 8.32
C HIS A 116 2.26 9.24 6.97
N GLU A 117 2.12 10.28 6.20
CA GLU A 117 2.72 10.44 4.88
C GLU A 117 4.25 10.36 4.96
N GLN A 118 4.86 11.13 5.86
CA GLN A 118 6.31 11.13 6.07
C GLN A 118 6.79 9.79 6.64
N ARG A 119 5.99 9.18 7.53
CA ARG A 119 6.30 7.85 8.06
C ARG A 119 6.19 6.78 6.98
N SER A 120 5.17 6.85 6.11
CA SER A 120 5.01 5.94 4.97
C SER A 120 6.20 6.02 4.02
N ALA A 121 6.62 7.24 3.64
CA ALA A 121 7.77 7.45 2.78
C ALA A 121 9.05 6.84 3.37
N LYS A 122 9.30 7.06 4.67
CA LYS A 122 10.46 6.47 5.36
C LYS A 122 10.41 4.95 5.39
N LEU A 123 9.26 4.36 5.70
CA LEU A 123 9.08 2.90 5.73
C LEU A 123 9.20 2.30 4.32
N ALA A 124 8.61 2.94 3.31
CA ALA A 124 8.73 2.52 1.92
C ALA A 124 10.18 2.48 1.45
N GLN A 125 10.99 3.48 1.84
CA GLN A 125 12.41 3.51 1.55
C GLN A 125 13.17 2.35 2.21
N GLN A 126 12.93 2.10 3.50
CA GLN A 126 13.56 1.00 4.24
C GLN A 126 13.22 -0.38 3.64
N ILE A 127 11.95 -0.61 3.28
CA ILE A 127 11.52 -1.85 2.63
C ILE A 127 12.17 -1.99 1.26
N ALA A 128 12.19 -0.93 0.46
CA ALA A 128 12.80 -0.94 -0.86
C ALA A 128 14.30 -1.25 -0.81
N GLU A 129 15.01 -0.73 0.17
CA GLU A 129 16.43 -1.05 0.43
C GLU A 129 16.60 -2.51 0.85
N ARG A 130 15.77 -2.99 1.78
CA ARG A 130 15.79 -4.37 2.27
C ARG A 130 15.52 -5.39 1.15
N LEU A 131 14.54 -5.11 0.28
CA LEU A 131 14.15 -5.98 -0.83
C LEU A 131 14.92 -5.73 -2.14
N LYS A 132 15.89 -4.79 -2.16
CA LYS A 132 16.68 -4.43 -3.36
C LYS A 132 15.80 -3.93 -4.52
N VAL A 133 14.71 -3.24 -4.23
CA VAL A 133 13.86 -2.61 -5.24
C VAL A 133 14.60 -1.47 -5.93
N SER A 134 14.37 -1.26 -7.22
CA SER A 134 15.07 -0.23 -8.01
C SER A 134 14.87 1.18 -7.45
N THR A 135 15.87 2.05 -7.63
CA THR A 135 15.82 3.45 -7.17
C THR A 135 14.67 4.24 -7.80
N GLU A 136 14.30 3.93 -9.02
CA GLU A 136 13.20 4.58 -9.73
C GLU A 136 11.84 4.29 -9.05
N TRP A 137 11.57 3.02 -8.73
CA TRP A 137 10.32 2.62 -8.06
C TRP A 137 10.28 3.07 -6.61
N ARG A 138 11.43 3.12 -5.95
CA ARG A 138 11.57 3.71 -4.63
C ARG A 138 11.21 5.20 -4.65
N ALA A 139 11.71 5.95 -5.65
CA ALA A 139 11.39 7.36 -5.82
C ALA A 139 9.90 7.59 -6.11
N LEU A 140 9.25 6.73 -6.91
CA LEU A 140 7.81 6.80 -7.15
C LEU A 140 7.02 6.58 -5.86
N ALA A 141 7.36 5.54 -5.09
CA ALA A 141 6.68 5.23 -3.83
C ALA A 141 6.85 6.36 -2.79
N ASP A 142 8.02 7.00 -2.72
CA ASP A 142 8.27 8.14 -1.84
C ASP A 142 7.34 9.32 -2.18
N VAL A 143 7.23 9.69 -3.46
CA VAL A 143 6.36 10.78 -3.90
C VAL A 143 4.88 10.46 -3.63
N VAL A 144 4.42 9.25 -3.97
CA VAL A 144 3.04 8.83 -3.72
C VAL A 144 2.73 8.86 -2.22
N ALA A 145 3.62 8.31 -1.38
CA ALA A 145 3.43 8.30 0.07
C ALA A 145 3.31 9.72 0.65
N ARG A 146 4.12 10.68 0.19
CA ARG A 146 4.11 12.06 0.68
C ARG A 146 2.95 12.89 0.18
N GLU A 147 2.57 12.72 -1.07
CA GLU A 147 1.73 13.70 -1.76
C GLU A 147 0.32 13.20 -2.10
N HIS A 148 -0.02 11.89 -1.89
CA HIS A 148 -1.35 11.38 -2.24
C HIS A 148 -2.47 12.16 -1.54
N GLY A 149 -2.31 12.51 -0.25
CA GLY A 149 -3.29 13.29 0.50
C GLY A 149 -3.49 14.70 -0.07
N HIS A 150 -2.42 15.37 -0.50
CA HIS A 150 -2.49 16.69 -1.14
C HIS A 150 -3.13 16.61 -2.53
N ILE A 151 -2.83 15.54 -3.29
CA ILE A 151 -3.43 15.30 -4.61
C ILE A 151 -4.95 15.08 -4.48
N HIS A 152 -5.40 14.34 -3.47
CA HIS A 152 -6.84 14.15 -3.22
C HIS A 152 -7.58 15.44 -2.86
N GLN A 153 -6.88 16.43 -2.36
CA GLN A 153 -7.44 17.74 -1.97
C GLN A 153 -7.19 18.82 -3.03
N SER A 154 -6.68 18.45 -4.21
CA SER A 154 -6.21 19.42 -5.19
C SER A 154 -7.30 20.26 -5.86
N ASP A 155 -8.55 19.80 -5.90
CA ASP A 155 -9.67 20.49 -6.55
C ASP A 155 -9.94 21.90 -5.98
N GLY A 156 -9.53 22.18 -4.74
CA GLY A 156 -9.70 23.48 -4.10
C GLY A 156 -8.44 24.35 -4.05
N LEU A 157 -7.33 23.92 -4.68
CA LEU A 157 -6.07 24.64 -4.60
C LEU A 157 -6.02 25.86 -5.54
N GLY A 158 -5.52 27.00 -5.04
CA GLY A 158 -5.15 28.12 -5.87
C GLY A 158 -3.87 27.85 -6.69
N ALA A 159 -3.60 28.68 -7.69
CA ALA A 159 -2.50 28.51 -8.66
C ALA A 159 -1.14 28.29 -7.99
N GLU A 160 -0.80 29.09 -6.97
CA GLU A 160 0.48 28.99 -6.26
C GLU A 160 0.62 27.66 -5.49
N ALA A 161 -0.45 27.19 -4.82
CA ALA A 161 -0.43 25.93 -4.10
C ALA A 161 -0.35 24.74 -5.06
N THR A 162 -1.03 24.83 -6.21
CA THR A 162 -0.94 23.85 -7.30
C THR A 162 0.48 23.80 -7.86
N LEU A 163 1.11 24.93 -8.13
CA LEU A 163 2.50 24.96 -8.61
C LEU A 163 3.45 24.29 -7.60
N ARG A 164 3.33 24.62 -6.33
CA ARG A 164 4.14 23.99 -5.27
C ARG A 164 3.93 22.45 -5.20
N LEU A 165 2.71 21.97 -5.39
CA LEU A 165 2.43 20.53 -5.44
C LEU A 165 3.12 19.90 -6.65
N LEU A 166 3.03 20.50 -7.83
CA LEU A 166 3.70 20.01 -9.03
C LEU A 166 5.23 19.99 -8.87
N GLU A 167 5.81 21.01 -8.22
CA GLU A 167 7.25 21.06 -7.90
C GLU A 167 7.65 19.92 -6.95
N ARG A 168 6.90 19.66 -5.86
CA ARG A 168 7.19 18.56 -4.94
C ARG A 168 7.10 17.19 -5.61
N CYS A 169 6.19 17.04 -6.58
CA CYS A 169 6.08 15.83 -7.39
C CYS A 169 7.14 15.76 -8.51
N ASP A 170 7.94 16.81 -8.73
CA ASP A 170 8.85 16.96 -9.88
C ASP A 170 8.12 16.74 -11.23
N ALA A 171 6.85 17.19 -11.30
CA ALA A 171 5.91 16.86 -12.36
C ALA A 171 6.33 17.37 -13.74
N LEU A 172 6.91 18.58 -13.78
CA LEU A 172 7.31 19.23 -15.03
C LEU A 172 8.57 18.60 -15.65
N ARG A 173 9.45 18.04 -14.82
CA ARG A 173 10.69 17.39 -15.28
C ARG A 173 10.53 15.89 -15.51
N ARG A 174 9.61 15.26 -14.80
CA ARG A 174 9.38 13.81 -14.82
C ARG A 174 7.90 13.50 -15.04
N THR A 175 7.39 13.91 -16.18
CA THR A 175 5.98 13.81 -16.54
C THR A 175 5.45 12.38 -16.45
N GLU A 176 6.19 11.41 -17.02
CA GLU A 176 5.78 9.99 -16.96
C GLU A 176 5.68 9.47 -15.52
N ARG A 177 6.62 9.87 -14.64
CA ARG A 177 6.54 9.51 -13.22
C ARG A 177 5.33 10.17 -12.56
N PHE A 178 5.03 11.42 -12.90
CA PHE A 178 3.88 12.13 -12.36
C PHE A 178 2.55 11.49 -12.81
N GLU A 179 2.45 11.02 -14.04
CA GLU A 179 1.31 10.23 -14.52
C GLU A 179 1.13 8.96 -13.67
N GLN A 180 2.21 8.27 -13.33
CA GLN A 180 2.17 7.11 -12.42
C GLN A 180 1.74 7.50 -11.00
N VAL A 181 2.14 8.66 -10.49
CA VAL A 181 1.68 9.21 -9.21
C VAL A 181 0.16 9.42 -9.25
N LEU A 182 -0.35 10.08 -10.29
CA LEU A 182 -1.80 10.31 -10.46
C LEU A 182 -2.57 8.99 -10.58
N LEU A 183 -2.01 8.02 -11.28
CA LEU A 183 -2.61 6.69 -11.42
C LEU A 183 -2.69 5.97 -10.07
N ALA A 184 -1.65 6.05 -9.24
CA ALA A 184 -1.65 5.48 -7.89
C ALA A 184 -2.71 6.17 -7.00
N CYS A 185 -2.80 7.50 -7.04
CA CYS A 185 -3.83 8.26 -6.31
C CYS A 185 -5.25 7.91 -6.80
N ALA A 186 -5.44 7.68 -8.09
CA ALA A 186 -6.72 7.25 -8.63
C ALA A 186 -7.13 5.84 -8.13
N CYS A 187 -6.16 4.93 -7.99
CA CYS A 187 -6.40 3.60 -7.38
C CYS A 187 -6.80 3.72 -5.91
N ASP A 188 -6.09 4.55 -5.14
CA ASP A 188 -6.40 4.83 -3.75
C ASP A 188 -7.82 5.42 -3.59
N ALA A 189 -8.15 6.47 -4.33
CA ALA A 189 -9.48 7.09 -4.29
C ALA A 189 -10.61 6.10 -4.61
N ARG A 190 -10.41 5.23 -5.62
CA ARG A 190 -11.39 4.19 -6.01
C ARG A 190 -11.46 3.05 -5.00
N GLY A 191 -10.37 2.77 -4.29
CA GLY A 191 -10.33 1.80 -3.19
C GLY A 191 -11.19 2.21 -1.99
N ARG A 192 -11.47 3.51 -1.81
CA ARG A 192 -12.31 4.05 -0.71
C ARG A 192 -13.82 3.88 -0.92
N THR A 193 -14.27 3.71 -2.15
CA THR A 193 -15.70 3.93 -2.48
C THR A 193 -16.62 2.75 -2.21
N GLY A 194 -16.15 1.61 -1.70
CA GLY A 194 -17.00 0.47 -1.29
C GLY A 194 -18.04 -0.02 -2.34
N ARG A 195 -18.07 0.58 -3.53
CA ARG A 195 -19.07 0.35 -4.58
C ARG A 195 -18.92 -0.96 -5.34
N PHE A 196 -18.00 -1.81 -4.89
CA PHE A 196 -17.91 -3.16 -5.46
C PHE A 196 -18.38 -4.12 -4.39
N GLY A 197 -19.60 -4.62 -4.60
CA GLY A 197 -20.21 -5.63 -3.75
C GLY A 197 -19.23 -6.77 -3.46
N CYS A 198 -18.61 -6.68 -2.31
CA CYS A 198 -18.07 -7.83 -1.66
C CYS A 198 -19.28 -8.66 -1.25
N SER A 199 -19.60 -9.71 -2.00
CA SER A 199 -20.49 -10.74 -1.55
C SER A 199 -19.93 -11.20 -0.19
N GLN A 200 -20.63 -10.85 0.88
CA GLN A 200 -20.37 -11.34 2.22
C GLN A 200 -20.28 -12.86 2.13
N ARG A 201 -19.08 -13.42 2.18
CA ARG A 201 -18.95 -14.83 2.51
C ARG A 201 -19.36 -14.97 3.96
N PRO A 202 -20.36 -15.81 4.27
CA PRO A 202 -20.75 -16.06 5.64
C PRO A 202 -19.53 -16.58 6.41
N GLN A 203 -19.25 -15.96 7.55
CA GLN A 203 -18.36 -16.52 8.55
C GLN A 203 -18.83 -17.94 8.84
N ARG A 204 -18.09 -18.94 8.41
CA ARG A 204 -18.30 -20.31 8.89
C ARG A 204 -17.91 -20.31 10.37
N SER A 205 -18.89 -20.28 11.22
CA SER A 205 -18.77 -20.75 12.60
C SER A 205 -18.24 -22.18 12.56
N LEU A 206 -17.04 -22.36 13.04
CA LEU A 206 -16.49 -23.67 13.33
C LEU A 206 -17.16 -24.19 14.60
N PRO A 207 -17.54 -25.47 14.62
CA PRO A 207 -18.06 -26.13 15.81
C PRO A 207 -16.98 -26.28 16.89
#